data_feeeff1c19de24cb727748f906ba843e
#
_entry.id   feeeff1c19de24cb727748f906ba843e
#
_cell.length_a   1.000
_cell.length_b   1.000
_cell.length_c   1.000
_cell.angle_alpha   90.00
_cell.angle_beta   90.00
_cell.angle_gamma   90.00
#
_symmetry.space_group_name_H-M   'P 1'
#
loop_
_entity.id
_entity.type
_entity.pdbx_description
1 polymer ?
#
loop_
_entity_poly.entity_id
_entity_poly.type
_entity_poly.pdbx_seq_one_letter_code
_entity_poly.pdbx_strand_id
1 'polypeptide(L)'
;MSVWDRYDSRMNAGGATPRAKAFINECNFINTKLPGSLSYHKAVINGEDRELAIINTDNLDIKTLCTFPGETLPHGGLVYWMDQYWLITEVDANNEVYTRGKMRQCNYLLRFISKDKQIIERWCIIDDGTRYLSGEYGDREMIMLRGDSRISMTIAKDQYTAQFGRENRFIIDDYASTDVLAYRMTKPYKLGGSFGETGVYYFVLTECNTEDDDNLELHIADYYQYFPRENELKDETIVEEPEIEVEGNQEKKKVWI
;
A
#
# COMPACT_ATOMS: atom_id res chain seq x y z
N MET A 1 -20.03 -13.46 -53.38
CA MET A 1 -20.22 -14.23 -52.13
C MET A 1 -21.19 -15.38 -52.46
N SER A 2 -20.72 -16.63 -52.35
CA SER A 2 -21.51 -17.84 -52.63
C SER A 2 -22.67 -17.97 -51.64
N VAL A 3 -23.68 -18.73 -52.00
CA VAL A 3 -24.76 -19.09 -51.05
C VAL A 3 -24.18 -19.85 -49.86
N TRP A 4 -23.17 -20.66 -50.09
CA TRP A 4 -22.46 -21.41 -49.06
C TRP A 4 -21.65 -20.50 -48.13
N ASP A 5 -21.02 -19.45 -48.63
CA ASP A 5 -20.30 -18.46 -47.80
C ASP A 5 -21.26 -17.75 -46.83
N ARG A 6 -22.49 -17.46 -47.27
CA ARG A 6 -23.51 -16.84 -46.41
C ARG A 6 -24.06 -17.83 -45.38
N TYR A 7 -24.19 -19.08 -45.75
CA TYR A 7 -24.61 -20.14 -44.80
C TYR A 7 -23.55 -20.33 -43.73
N ASP A 8 -22.26 -20.48 -44.12
CA ASP A 8 -21.14 -20.63 -43.18
C ASP A 8 -20.98 -19.41 -42.29
N SER A 9 -21.14 -18.20 -42.81
CA SER A 9 -21.13 -16.98 -42.03
C SER A 9 -22.23 -16.94 -40.96
N ARG A 10 -23.45 -17.43 -41.31
CA ARG A 10 -24.55 -17.51 -40.34
C ARG A 10 -24.34 -18.61 -39.30
N MET A 11 -23.86 -19.77 -39.74
CA MET A 11 -23.58 -20.89 -38.82
C MET A 11 -22.47 -20.59 -37.85
N ASN A 12 -21.49 -19.78 -38.28
CA ASN A 12 -20.30 -19.41 -37.49
C ASN A 12 -20.42 -18.03 -36.84
N ALA A 13 -21.55 -17.31 -36.99
CA ALA A 13 -21.78 -15.98 -36.47
C ALA A 13 -21.63 -15.89 -34.93
N GLY A 14 -21.86 -17.01 -34.22
CA GLY A 14 -21.63 -17.11 -32.76
C GLY A 14 -20.36 -17.88 -32.40
N GLY A 15 -19.43 -18.09 -33.34
CA GLY A 15 -18.19 -18.87 -33.14
C GLY A 15 -18.16 -20.18 -33.90
N ALA A 16 -17.01 -20.55 -34.45
CA ALA A 16 -16.83 -21.76 -35.29
C ALA A 16 -16.84 -23.08 -34.48
N THR A 17 -16.62 -23.02 -33.17
CA THR A 17 -16.60 -24.18 -32.28
C THR A 17 -17.61 -24.03 -31.14
N PRO A 18 -18.08 -25.14 -30.52
CA PRO A 18 -18.95 -25.05 -29.34
C PRO A 18 -18.35 -24.22 -28.20
N ARG A 19 -17.02 -24.31 -27.96
CA ARG A 19 -16.31 -23.50 -26.98
C ARG A 19 -16.34 -22.01 -27.31
N ALA A 20 -16.07 -21.64 -28.56
CA ALA A 20 -16.11 -20.26 -29.02
C ALA A 20 -17.52 -19.66 -28.87
N LYS A 21 -18.57 -20.46 -29.19
CA LYS A 21 -19.95 -20.04 -28.97
C LYS A 21 -20.28 -19.80 -27.50
N ALA A 22 -19.86 -20.70 -26.64
CA ALA A 22 -20.04 -20.55 -25.17
C ALA A 22 -19.35 -19.30 -24.65
N PHE A 23 -18.08 -19.06 -25.04
CA PHE A 23 -17.32 -17.88 -24.68
C PHE A 23 -18.00 -16.59 -25.11
N ILE A 24 -18.39 -16.47 -26.38
CA ILE A 24 -19.07 -15.28 -26.91
C ILE A 24 -20.40 -15.04 -26.20
N ASN A 25 -21.17 -16.10 -25.94
CA ASN A 25 -22.45 -15.99 -25.24
C ASN A 25 -22.25 -15.49 -23.80
N GLU A 26 -21.24 -15.97 -23.12
CA GLU A 26 -20.93 -15.54 -21.76
C GLU A 26 -20.47 -14.09 -21.71
N CYS A 27 -19.58 -13.68 -22.62
CA CYS A 27 -19.18 -12.29 -22.77
C CYS A 27 -20.39 -11.36 -23.02
N ASN A 28 -21.28 -11.74 -23.95
CA ASN A 28 -22.49 -10.99 -24.26
C ASN A 28 -23.44 -10.91 -23.06
N PHE A 29 -23.60 -12.02 -22.34
CA PHE A 29 -24.42 -12.07 -21.13
C PHE A 29 -23.91 -11.11 -20.07
N ILE A 30 -22.61 -11.14 -19.76
CA ILE A 30 -22.00 -10.24 -18.77
C ILE A 30 -22.16 -8.79 -19.21
N ASN A 31 -21.77 -8.44 -20.44
CA ASN A 31 -21.85 -7.08 -20.96
C ASN A 31 -23.28 -6.52 -20.94
N THR A 32 -24.27 -7.36 -21.12
CA THR A 32 -25.68 -6.94 -21.18
C THR A 32 -26.33 -6.90 -19.80
N LYS A 33 -25.99 -7.84 -18.91
CA LYS A 33 -26.68 -8.02 -17.62
C LYS A 33 -26.00 -7.33 -16.48
N LEU A 34 -24.68 -7.24 -16.50
CA LEU A 34 -23.93 -6.64 -15.40
C LEU A 34 -24.30 -5.18 -15.15
N PRO A 35 -24.48 -4.28 -16.15
CA PRO A 35 -24.85 -2.89 -15.90
C PRO A 35 -26.22 -2.71 -15.22
N GLY A 36 -27.12 -3.69 -15.35
CA GLY A 36 -28.43 -3.71 -14.67
C GLY A 36 -28.40 -4.44 -13.32
N SER A 37 -27.28 -4.93 -12.87
CA SER A 37 -27.15 -5.66 -11.60
C SER A 37 -26.96 -4.71 -10.41
N LEU A 38 -27.46 -5.11 -9.23
CA LEU A 38 -27.19 -4.40 -7.98
C LEU A 38 -25.70 -4.44 -7.57
N SER A 39 -24.92 -5.36 -8.11
CA SER A 39 -23.49 -5.47 -7.86
C SER A 39 -22.65 -4.59 -8.78
N TYR A 40 -23.27 -3.93 -9.78
CA TYR A 40 -22.56 -3.03 -10.67
C TYR A 40 -22.21 -1.71 -9.97
N HIS A 41 -20.95 -1.35 -9.99
CA HIS A 41 -20.44 -0.14 -9.37
C HIS A 41 -19.37 0.53 -10.25
N LYS A 42 -19.26 1.84 -10.08
CA LYS A 42 -18.12 2.63 -10.55
C LYS A 42 -17.16 2.80 -9.38
N ALA A 43 -15.90 2.54 -9.61
CA ALA A 43 -14.84 2.70 -8.62
C ALA A 43 -13.58 3.27 -9.29
N VAL A 44 -12.74 3.94 -8.52
CA VAL A 44 -11.43 4.42 -9.01
C VAL A 44 -10.38 3.41 -8.62
N ILE A 45 -9.67 2.85 -9.59
CA ILE A 45 -8.56 1.90 -9.35
C ILE A 45 -7.25 2.54 -9.80
N ASN A 46 -6.33 2.76 -8.87
CA ASN A 46 -5.06 3.46 -9.12
C ASN A 46 -5.22 4.82 -9.82
N GLY A 47 -6.31 5.54 -9.53
CA GLY A 47 -6.62 6.85 -10.11
C GLY A 47 -7.38 6.79 -11.44
N GLU A 48 -7.71 5.62 -11.96
CA GLU A 48 -8.51 5.43 -13.17
C GLU A 48 -9.94 5.01 -12.83
N ASP A 49 -10.93 5.66 -13.44
CA ASP A 49 -12.34 5.26 -13.32
C ASP A 49 -12.57 3.92 -14.01
N ARG A 50 -13.12 2.98 -13.29
CA ARG A 50 -13.46 1.63 -13.79
C ARG A 50 -14.87 1.22 -13.39
N GLU A 51 -15.47 0.44 -14.25
CA GLU A 51 -16.78 -0.16 -14.06
C GLU A 51 -16.61 -1.66 -13.82
N LEU A 52 -17.17 -2.17 -12.73
CA LEU A 52 -17.01 -3.57 -12.35
C LEU A 52 -18.14 -4.03 -11.41
N ALA A 53 -18.25 -5.33 -11.21
CA ALA A 53 -19.08 -5.86 -10.16
C ALA A 53 -18.33 -5.91 -8.84
N ILE A 54 -18.94 -5.37 -7.78
CA ILE A 54 -18.48 -5.48 -6.40
C ILE A 54 -19.50 -6.30 -5.63
N ILE A 55 -19.08 -7.47 -5.17
CA ILE A 55 -19.96 -8.46 -4.54
C ILE A 55 -19.57 -8.56 -3.06
N ASN A 56 -20.59 -8.47 -2.20
CA ASN A 56 -20.39 -8.67 -0.77
C ASN A 56 -20.00 -10.11 -0.47
N THR A 57 -19.16 -10.29 0.54
CA THR A 57 -18.80 -11.58 1.10
C THR A 57 -19.33 -11.67 2.54
N ASP A 58 -19.18 -12.82 3.17
CA ASP A 58 -19.57 -13.01 4.58
C ASP A 58 -18.77 -12.10 5.53
N ASN A 59 -17.54 -11.75 5.15
CA ASN A 59 -16.72 -10.78 5.86
C ASN A 59 -17.01 -9.36 5.33
N LEU A 60 -17.34 -8.45 6.23
CA LEU A 60 -17.72 -7.08 5.87
C LEU A 60 -16.56 -6.28 5.27
N ASP A 61 -15.34 -6.56 5.71
CA ASP A 61 -14.09 -5.93 5.30
C ASP A 61 -13.46 -6.54 4.03
N ILE A 62 -14.12 -7.55 3.43
CA ILE A 62 -13.67 -8.20 2.20
C ILE A 62 -14.77 -8.12 1.15
N LYS A 63 -14.41 -7.74 -0.07
CA LYS A 63 -15.32 -7.75 -1.23
C LYS A 63 -14.70 -8.53 -2.38
N THR A 64 -15.56 -9.17 -3.18
CA THR A 64 -15.15 -9.82 -4.43
C THR A 64 -15.36 -8.84 -5.58
N LEU A 65 -14.35 -8.72 -6.43
CA LEU A 65 -14.38 -7.94 -7.67
C LEU A 65 -14.53 -8.87 -8.86
N CYS A 66 -15.33 -8.46 -9.85
CA CYS A 66 -15.39 -9.10 -11.16
C CYS A 66 -15.40 -8.02 -12.23
N THR A 67 -14.47 -8.10 -13.18
CA THR A 67 -14.36 -7.14 -14.29
C THR A 67 -15.31 -7.48 -15.43
N PHE A 68 -15.42 -6.55 -16.38
CA PHE A 68 -15.97 -6.86 -17.68
C PHE A 68 -15.05 -7.81 -18.47
N PRO A 69 -15.61 -8.52 -19.47
CA PRO A 69 -14.81 -9.40 -20.32
C PRO A 69 -13.66 -8.69 -21.01
N GLY A 70 -12.46 -9.27 -20.90
CA GLY A 70 -11.24 -8.74 -21.47
C GLY A 70 -10.51 -7.70 -20.63
N GLU A 71 -11.06 -7.30 -19.47
CA GLU A 71 -10.38 -6.41 -18.53
C GLU A 71 -9.61 -7.18 -17.48
N THR A 72 -8.57 -6.54 -16.94
CA THR A 72 -7.69 -7.11 -15.91
C THR A 72 -7.73 -6.28 -14.64
N LEU A 73 -7.47 -6.92 -13.50
CA LEU A 73 -7.30 -6.26 -12.20
C LEU A 73 -5.81 -6.16 -11.87
N PRO A 74 -5.33 -5.00 -11.41
CA PRO A 74 -3.97 -4.87 -10.92
C PRO A 74 -3.87 -5.48 -9.51
N HIS A 75 -3.07 -6.53 -9.33
CA HIS A 75 -2.80 -7.08 -8.01
C HIS A 75 -2.04 -6.06 -7.16
N GLY A 76 -2.50 -5.78 -5.95
CA GLY A 76 -1.99 -4.68 -5.12
C GLY A 76 -2.51 -3.30 -5.52
N GLY A 77 -3.48 -3.21 -6.45
CA GLY A 77 -4.11 -1.94 -6.82
C GLY A 77 -4.92 -1.36 -5.67
N LEU A 78 -4.85 -0.03 -5.52
CA LEU A 78 -5.66 0.73 -4.58
C LEU A 78 -7.00 1.09 -5.23
N VAL A 79 -8.09 0.71 -4.59
CA VAL A 79 -9.46 0.99 -5.02
C VAL A 79 -10.07 2.03 -4.10
N TYR A 80 -10.61 3.11 -4.66
CA TYR A 80 -11.46 4.06 -3.94
C TYR A 80 -12.92 3.81 -4.33
N TRP A 81 -13.73 3.43 -3.35
CA TRP A 81 -15.14 3.10 -3.53
C TRP A 81 -15.94 3.42 -2.26
N MET A 82 -17.08 4.10 -2.41
CA MET A 82 -17.97 4.54 -1.30
C MET A 82 -17.21 5.25 -0.17
N ASP A 83 -16.41 6.26 -0.54
CA ASP A 83 -15.61 7.08 0.38
C ASP A 83 -14.60 6.30 1.24
N GLN A 84 -14.22 5.10 0.78
CA GLN A 84 -13.28 4.23 1.47
C GLN A 84 -12.19 3.72 0.52
N TYR A 85 -11.02 3.45 1.09
CA TYR A 85 -9.90 2.86 0.38
C TYR A 85 -9.85 1.36 0.60
N TRP A 86 -9.63 0.63 -0.48
CA TRP A 86 -9.54 -0.83 -0.50
C TRP A 86 -8.28 -1.25 -1.24
N LEU A 87 -7.68 -2.34 -0.83
CA LEU A 87 -6.50 -2.92 -1.45
C LEU A 87 -6.86 -4.25 -2.12
N ILE A 88 -6.52 -4.42 -3.40
CA ILE A 88 -6.71 -5.70 -4.11
C ILE A 88 -5.64 -6.67 -3.63
N THR A 89 -6.05 -7.64 -2.80
CA THR A 89 -5.14 -8.60 -2.16
C THR A 89 -4.99 -9.91 -2.91
N GLU A 90 -5.97 -10.28 -3.71
CA GLU A 90 -5.97 -11.52 -4.49
C GLU A 90 -6.53 -11.27 -5.88
N VAL A 91 -5.92 -11.86 -6.89
CA VAL A 91 -6.40 -11.80 -8.28
C VAL A 91 -6.33 -13.18 -8.90
N ASP A 92 -7.43 -13.64 -9.44
CA ASP A 92 -7.51 -14.83 -10.28
C ASP A 92 -7.61 -14.39 -11.75
N ALA A 93 -6.49 -14.46 -12.44
CA ALA A 93 -6.37 -14.13 -13.86
C ALA A 93 -6.55 -15.34 -14.79
N ASN A 94 -6.85 -16.52 -14.25
CA ASN A 94 -6.95 -17.75 -15.03
C ASN A 94 -8.33 -17.93 -15.70
N ASN A 95 -9.29 -17.08 -15.40
CA ASN A 95 -10.58 -17.08 -16.10
C ASN A 95 -10.43 -16.41 -17.47
N GLU A 96 -10.81 -17.12 -18.53
CA GLU A 96 -10.71 -16.62 -19.91
C GLU A 96 -11.70 -15.49 -20.23
N VAL A 97 -12.79 -15.39 -19.47
CA VAL A 97 -13.88 -14.45 -19.76
C VAL A 97 -13.66 -13.12 -19.04
N TYR A 98 -13.42 -13.16 -17.73
CA TYR A 98 -13.26 -11.97 -16.89
C TYR A 98 -12.22 -12.22 -15.79
N THR A 99 -11.66 -11.17 -15.23
CA THR A 99 -10.76 -11.28 -14.09
C THR A 99 -11.56 -11.18 -12.79
N ARG A 100 -11.31 -12.10 -11.86
CA ARG A 100 -11.88 -12.09 -10.52
C ARG A 100 -10.81 -11.75 -9.51
N GLY A 101 -11.17 -10.96 -8.50
CA GLY A 101 -10.26 -10.63 -7.41
C GLY A 101 -10.97 -10.46 -6.09
N LYS A 102 -10.21 -10.35 -5.03
CA LYS A 102 -10.69 -9.90 -3.72
C LYS A 102 -9.99 -8.62 -3.35
N MET A 103 -10.75 -7.68 -2.81
CA MET A 103 -10.21 -6.49 -2.18
C MET A 103 -10.55 -6.49 -0.70
N ARG A 104 -9.68 -5.89 0.09
CA ARG A 104 -9.85 -5.73 1.51
C ARG A 104 -9.77 -4.26 1.90
N GLN A 105 -10.61 -3.85 2.86
CA GLN A 105 -10.67 -2.47 3.32
C GLN A 105 -9.36 -2.08 4.01
N CYS A 106 -8.80 -0.93 3.62
CA CYS A 106 -7.67 -0.33 4.30
C CYS A 106 -8.15 0.38 5.57
N ASN A 107 -7.42 0.21 6.65
CA ASN A 107 -7.74 0.80 7.94
C ASN A 107 -6.69 1.82 8.42
N TYR A 108 -5.56 1.93 7.73
CA TYR A 108 -4.51 2.85 8.15
C TYR A 108 -3.82 3.53 6.97
N LEU A 109 -3.51 4.84 7.12
CA LEU A 109 -2.68 5.60 6.20
C LEU A 109 -1.26 5.68 6.75
N LEU A 110 -0.39 4.82 6.28
CA LEU A 110 1.01 4.78 6.69
C LEU A 110 1.78 5.95 6.08
N ARG A 111 2.54 6.65 6.92
CA ARG A 111 3.48 7.69 6.53
C ARG A 111 4.91 7.25 6.82
N PHE A 112 5.79 7.46 5.87
CA PHE A 112 7.20 7.13 6.04
C PHE A 112 8.08 7.99 5.13
N ILE A 113 9.37 8.01 5.39
CA ILE A 113 10.33 8.75 4.58
C ILE A 113 11.03 7.76 3.64
N SER A 114 11.07 8.11 2.34
CA SER A 114 11.82 7.37 1.35
C SER A 114 13.33 7.67 1.45
N LYS A 115 14.15 6.84 0.81
CA LYS A 115 15.60 7.10 0.70
C LYS A 115 15.93 8.45 0.04
N ASP A 116 15.00 8.93 -0.79
CA ASP A 116 15.11 10.23 -1.48
C ASP A 116 14.64 11.41 -0.61
N LYS A 117 14.48 11.19 0.70
CA LYS A 117 14.00 12.18 1.68
C LYS A 117 12.63 12.77 1.34
N GLN A 118 11.75 11.97 0.76
CA GLN A 118 10.36 12.35 0.49
C GLN A 118 9.43 11.68 1.48
N ILE A 119 8.45 12.42 1.98
CA ILE A 119 7.37 11.86 2.79
C ILE A 119 6.40 11.14 1.84
N ILE A 120 6.21 9.88 2.08
CA ILE A 120 5.35 9.01 1.29
C ILE A 120 4.18 8.56 2.15
N GLU A 121 2.99 8.62 1.58
CA GLU A 121 1.76 8.14 2.20
C GLU A 121 1.24 6.91 1.43
N ARG A 122 0.89 5.85 2.14
CA ARG A 122 0.31 4.63 1.54
C ARG A 122 -0.78 4.05 2.41
N TRP A 123 -1.92 3.81 1.80
CA TRP A 123 -2.99 3.05 2.44
C TRP A 123 -2.56 1.60 2.63
N CYS A 124 -2.76 1.08 3.82
CA CYS A 124 -2.42 -0.29 4.19
C CYS A 124 -3.48 -0.90 5.11
N ILE A 125 -3.33 -2.20 5.34
CA ILE A 125 -4.18 -2.96 6.23
C ILE A 125 -3.31 -3.41 7.40
N ILE A 126 -3.70 -3.02 8.59
CA ILE A 126 -3.06 -3.42 9.84
C ILE A 126 -3.98 -4.41 10.55
N ASP A 127 -3.45 -5.55 10.88
CA ASP A 127 -4.15 -6.60 11.63
C ASP A 127 -3.36 -6.99 12.87
N ASP A 128 -4.06 -7.46 13.87
CA ASP A 128 -3.43 -8.10 15.00
C ASP A 128 -2.67 -9.36 14.54
N GLY A 129 -1.38 -9.40 14.83
CA GLY A 129 -0.47 -10.46 14.37
C GLY A 129 -0.83 -11.85 14.86
N THR A 130 -1.48 -11.96 16.00
CA THR A 130 -1.95 -13.23 16.58
C THR A 130 -3.05 -13.87 15.73
N ARG A 131 -3.90 -13.08 15.10
CA ARG A 131 -5.01 -13.58 14.29
C ARG A 131 -4.57 -14.25 12.98
N TYR A 132 -3.41 -13.86 12.44
CA TYR A 132 -2.88 -14.38 11.17
C TYR A 132 -1.92 -15.54 11.30
N LEU A 133 -1.23 -15.67 12.44
CA LEU A 133 -0.20 -16.68 12.63
C LEU A 133 -0.76 -18.04 13.08
N SER A 134 -1.99 -18.07 13.62
CA SER A 134 -2.60 -19.32 14.10
C SER A 134 -3.12 -20.23 12.99
N GLY A 135 -3.24 -19.73 11.73
CA GLY A 135 -3.75 -20.55 10.61
C GLY A 135 -5.20 -21.02 10.76
N GLU A 136 -5.86 -20.64 11.82
CA GLU A 136 -7.23 -21.06 12.15
C GLU A 136 -8.25 -20.14 11.48
N TYR A 137 -8.44 -20.37 10.18
CA TYR A 137 -9.67 -20.00 9.49
C TYR A 137 -10.73 -21.08 9.75
N GLY A 138 -11.14 -21.25 10.97
CA GLY A 138 -12.19 -22.19 11.25
C GLY A 138 -12.42 -22.36 12.75
N ASP A 139 -13.61 -21.98 13.16
CA ASP A 139 -14.29 -22.32 14.43
C ASP A 139 -13.65 -21.88 15.77
N ARG A 140 -14.17 -20.73 16.23
CA ARG A 140 -14.68 -20.41 17.57
C ARG A 140 -13.80 -20.57 18.81
N GLU A 141 -12.58 -20.98 18.75
CA GLU A 141 -11.69 -20.89 19.91
C GLU A 141 -10.51 -19.99 19.63
N MET A 142 -10.75 -18.71 19.81
CA MET A 142 -9.69 -17.70 19.85
C MET A 142 -8.87 -17.95 21.12
N ILE A 143 -7.79 -18.71 21.01
CA ILE A 143 -6.72 -18.66 22.01
C ILE A 143 -6.06 -17.29 21.82
N MET A 144 -6.61 -16.28 22.48
CA MET A 144 -5.93 -15.01 22.65
C MET A 144 -4.69 -15.27 23.50
N LEU A 145 -3.54 -15.40 22.88
CA LEU A 145 -2.27 -15.10 23.52
C LEU A 145 -2.25 -13.58 23.76
N ARG A 146 -2.96 -13.16 24.83
CA ARG A 146 -2.89 -11.81 25.36
C ARG A 146 -1.45 -11.54 25.77
N GLY A 147 -0.72 -10.82 24.96
CA GLY A 147 0.65 -10.41 25.29
C GLY A 147 1.62 -10.46 24.12
N ASP A 148 1.18 -10.79 22.89
CA ASP A 148 2.03 -10.64 21.73
C ASP A 148 1.78 -9.26 21.10
N SER A 149 2.73 -8.35 21.27
CA SER A 149 2.70 -6.99 20.72
C SER A 149 3.05 -6.95 19.22
N ARG A 150 2.77 -8.02 18.48
CA ARG A 150 3.01 -8.11 17.05
C ARG A 150 1.77 -7.75 16.27
N ILE A 151 1.99 -6.98 15.21
CA ILE A 151 0.97 -6.67 14.21
C ILE A 151 1.42 -7.14 12.84
N SER A 152 0.48 -7.42 11.94
CA SER A 152 0.76 -7.66 10.54
C SER A 152 0.33 -6.48 9.71
N MET A 153 1.16 -6.09 8.74
CA MET A 153 0.87 -5.02 7.79
C MET A 153 0.82 -5.59 6.38
N THR A 154 -0.30 -5.37 5.70
CA THR A 154 -0.46 -5.67 4.28
C THR A 154 -0.48 -4.36 3.50
N ILE A 155 0.44 -4.21 2.57
CA ILE A 155 0.63 -2.97 1.79
C ILE A 155 0.92 -3.28 0.33
N ALA A 156 0.52 -2.38 -0.57
CA ALA A 156 0.82 -2.49 -1.99
C ALA A 156 2.33 -2.54 -2.26
N LYS A 157 2.72 -3.37 -3.22
CA LYS A 157 4.08 -3.39 -3.72
C LYS A 157 4.31 -2.23 -4.67
N ASP A 158 5.25 -1.35 -4.33
CA ASP A 158 5.76 -0.29 -5.19
C ASP A 158 7.26 -0.09 -4.97
N GLN A 159 7.85 0.86 -5.69
CA GLN A 159 9.29 1.16 -5.59
C GLN A 159 9.73 1.62 -4.18
N TYR A 160 8.83 2.23 -3.41
CA TYR A 160 9.11 2.73 -2.06
C TYR A 160 8.96 1.61 -1.02
N THR A 161 7.86 0.86 -1.08
CA THR A 161 7.60 -0.25 -0.15
C THR A 161 8.54 -1.43 -0.37
N ALA A 162 9.08 -1.60 -1.60
CA ALA A 162 10.12 -2.58 -1.90
C ALA A 162 11.44 -2.32 -1.16
N GLN A 163 11.68 -1.08 -0.71
CA GLN A 163 12.88 -0.71 0.04
C GLN A 163 12.82 -1.10 1.51
N PHE A 164 11.64 -1.44 2.03
CA PHE A 164 11.48 -1.83 3.42
C PHE A 164 12.31 -3.07 3.76
N GLY A 165 12.99 -3.03 4.89
CA GLY A 165 13.84 -4.08 5.41
C GLY A 165 13.62 -4.28 6.90
N ARG A 166 14.39 -5.17 7.51
CA ARG A 166 14.47 -5.26 8.97
C ARG A 166 14.94 -3.90 9.49
N GLU A 167 14.61 -3.57 10.68
CA GLU A 167 14.97 -2.30 11.34
C GLU A 167 14.18 -1.06 10.88
N ASN A 168 13.43 -1.11 9.78
CA ASN A 168 12.50 -0.01 9.50
C ASN A 168 11.48 0.11 10.63
N ARG A 169 11.33 1.34 11.12
CA ARG A 169 10.37 1.69 12.18
C ARG A 169 9.20 2.44 11.57
N PHE A 170 8.05 2.29 12.19
CA PHE A 170 6.82 2.97 11.80
C PHE A 170 6.06 3.37 13.05
N ILE A 171 5.43 4.52 13.03
CA ILE A 171 4.47 4.92 14.04
C ILE A 171 3.10 4.51 13.51
N ILE A 172 2.43 3.62 14.23
CA ILE A 172 1.13 3.06 13.86
C ILE A 172 0.23 3.14 15.07
N ASP A 173 -0.60 4.17 15.12
CA ASP A 173 -1.53 4.38 16.21
C ASP A 173 -2.76 5.17 15.77
N ASP A 174 -3.79 5.22 16.61
CA ASP A 174 -4.90 6.14 16.42
C ASP A 174 -4.41 7.58 16.63
N TYR A 175 -4.74 8.46 15.69
CA TYR A 175 -4.42 9.90 15.78
C TYR A 175 -5.01 10.60 17.02
N ALA A 176 -5.96 9.98 17.69
CA ALA A 176 -6.53 10.46 18.93
C ALA A 176 -5.81 9.94 20.19
N SER A 177 -4.86 9.04 20.04
CA SER A 177 -4.12 8.44 21.16
C SER A 177 -3.15 9.44 21.77
N THR A 178 -3.04 9.42 23.10
CA THR A 178 -2.04 10.19 23.86
C THR A 178 -0.75 9.42 24.07
N ASP A 179 -0.80 8.09 23.91
CA ASP A 179 0.33 7.18 24.08
C ASP A 179 0.63 6.54 22.72
N VAL A 180 1.52 7.18 21.96
CA VAL A 180 1.80 6.82 20.58
C VAL A 180 2.70 5.58 20.53
N LEU A 181 2.27 4.58 19.76
CA LEU A 181 2.97 3.32 19.61
C LEU A 181 3.86 3.30 18.36
N ALA A 182 5.11 2.89 18.56
CA ALA A 182 6.05 2.65 17.49
C ALA A 182 6.25 1.14 17.25
N TYR A 183 6.48 0.77 16.02
CA TYR A 183 6.66 -0.62 15.59
C TYR A 183 7.90 -0.77 14.73
N ARG A 184 8.66 -1.85 14.95
CA ARG A 184 9.84 -2.21 14.17
C ARG A 184 9.56 -3.43 13.30
N MET A 185 9.98 -3.39 12.04
CA MET A 185 9.83 -4.51 11.14
C MET A 185 10.77 -5.67 11.51
N THR A 186 10.19 -6.81 11.87
CA THR A 186 10.95 -8.02 12.24
C THR A 186 11.02 -9.03 11.10
N LYS A 187 9.98 -9.13 10.27
CA LYS A 187 9.93 -10.08 9.16
C LYS A 187 9.45 -9.39 7.87
N PRO A 188 10.38 -8.97 6.99
CA PRO A 188 10.04 -8.45 5.66
C PRO A 188 9.71 -9.60 4.70
N TYR A 189 8.47 -10.11 4.73
CA TYR A 189 8.06 -11.20 3.82
C TYR A 189 7.56 -10.64 2.49
N LYS A 190 8.44 -10.67 1.49
CA LYS A 190 8.23 -10.04 0.19
C LYS A 190 7.74 -11.00 -0.91
N LEU A 191 7.64 -12.30 -0.63
CA LEU A 191 7.35 -13.30 -1.67
C LEU A 191 5.88 -13.76 -1.70
N GLY A 192 5.16 -13.69 -0.60
CA GLY A 192 3.85 -14.34 -0.45
C GLY A 192 2.72 -13.78 -1.30
N GLY A 193 2.78 -12.53 -1.70
CA GLY A 193 1.74 -11.88 -2.52
C GLY A 193 2.31 -11.07 -3.68
N SER A 194 3.57 -11.34 -4.04
CA SER A 194 4.30 -10.57 -5.07
C SER A 194 4.41 -11.37 -6.36
N PHE A 195 3.80 -10.85 -7.43
CA PHE A 195 3.83 -11.44 -8.76
C PHE A 195 4.49 -10.45 -9.73
N GLY A 196 5.78 -10.68 -10.04
CA GLY A 196 6.55 -9.77 -10.89
C GLY A 196 6.65 -8.37 -10.27
N GLU A 197 6.18 -7.35 -10.98
CA GLU A 197 6.25 -5.95 -10.56
C GLU A 197 5.08 -5.52 -9.66
N THR A 198 3.98 -6.26 -9.64
CA THR A 198 2.76 -5.96 -8.91
C THR A 198 2.55 -6.92 -7.73
N GLY A 199 1.62 -6.59 -6.84
CA GLY A 199 1.24 -7.45 -5.73
C GLY A 199 1.13 -6.72 -4.41
N VAL A 200 1.11 -7.50 -3.34
CA VAL A 200 1.10 -7.00 -1.97
C VAL A 200 2.25 -7.60 -1.17
N TYR A 201 2.72 -6.86 -0.20
CA TYR A 201 3.68 -7.33 0.79
C TYR A 201 2.99 -7.58 2.12
N TYR A 202 3.44 -8.64 2.79
CA TYR A 202 3.00 -9.00 4.13
C TYR A 202 4.17 -8.83 5.09
N PHE A 203 4.08 -7.87 5.97
CA PHE A 203 5.12 -7.57 6.94
C PHE A 203 4.64 -7.90 8.35
N VAL A 204 5.54 -8.39 9.18
CA VAL A 204 5.29 -8.57 10.61
C VAL A 204 6.11 -7.51 11.35
N LEU A 205 5.43 -6.77 12.19
CA LEU A 205 5.98 -5.68 12.98
C LEU A 205 5.86 -6.06 14.47
N THR A 206 6.83 -5.66 15.26
CA THR A 206 6.82 -5.83 16.72
C THR A 206 6.91 -4.46 17.36
N GLU A 207 6.15 -4.23 18.38
CA GLU A 207 6.16 -3.01 19.17
C GLU A 207 7.56 -2.68 19.66
N CYS A 208 7.94 -1.42 19.63
CA CYS A 208 9.19 -0.88 20.14
C CYS A 208 8.96 0.50 20.75
N ASN A 209 9.93 0.99 21.47
CA ASN A 209 9.85 2.32 22.05
C ASN A 209 9.94 3.40 20.96
N THR A 210 9.29 4.52 21.21
CA THR A 210 9.51 5.76 20.47
C THR A 210 10.91 6.30 20.76
N GLU A 211 11.52 6.96 19.78
CA GLU A 211 12.85 7.56 19.86
C GLU A 211 12.75 9.08 19.70
N ASP A 212 13.80 9.81 20.12
CA ASP A 212 13.82 11.27 20.05
C ASP A 212 13.79 11.79 18.61
N ASP A 213 14.18 10.95 17.65
CA ASP A 213 14.19 11.26 16.22
C ASP A 213 12.79 11.11 15.56
N ASP A 214 11.82 10.65 16.32
CA ASP A 214 10.46 10.43 15.82
C ASP A 214 9.64 11.73 15.83
N ASN A 215 8.83 11.94 14.81
CA ASN A 215 7.83 13.00 14.79
C ASN A 215 6.45 12.41 15.09
N LEU A 216 6.02 12.56 16.33
CA LEU A 216 4.76 12.00 16.81
C LEU A 216 3.53 12.72 16.22
N GLU A 217 3.64 13.99 15.90
CA GLU A 217 2.52 14.76 15.31
C GLU A 217 2.23 14.34 13.87
N LEU A 218 3.28 14.03 13.10
CA LEU A 218 3.13 13.56 11.73
C LEU A 218 2.97 12.03 11.64
N HIS A 219 3.13 11.30 12.74
CA HIS A 219 3.19 9.84 12.78
C HIS A 219 4.26 9.27 11.85
N ILE A 220 5.47 9.85 11.90
CA ILE A 220 6.61 9.43 11.10
C ILE A 220 7.78 9.07 12.01
N ALA A 221 8.22 7.82 11.96
CA ALA A 221 9.42 7.36 12.65
C ALA A 221 10.69 7.89 11.95
N ASP A 222 11.74 8.09 12.74
CA ASP A 222 13.06 8.53 12.27
C ASP A 222 13.03 9.85 11.48
N TYR A 223 12.04 10.72 11.72
CA TYR A 223 11.82 11.96 10.95
C TYR A 223 13.02 12.91 11.06
N TYR A 224 13.50 13.14 12.28
CA TYR A 224 14.57 14.14 12.54
C TYR A 224 15.94 13.69 12.09
N GLN A 225 16.15 12.43 11.74
CA GLN A 225 17.37 11.97 11.04
C GLN A 225 17.48 12.55 9.61
N TYR A 226 16.34 12.83 8.97
CA TYR A 226 16.27 13.36 7.61
C TYR A 226 16.00 14.87 7.56
N PHE A 227 15.29 15.39 8.54
CA PHE A 227 14.86 16.79 8.67
C PHE A 227 15.22 17.31 10.05
N PRO A 228 16.49 17.76 10.28
CA PRO A 228 16.95 18.24 11.58
C PRO A 228 16.06 19.34 12.16
N ARG A 229 15.92 19.40 13.47
CA ARG A 229 15.17 20.45 14.16
C ARG A 229 15.84 21.80 13.93
N GLU A 230 15.07 22.87 13.80
CA GLU A 230 15.61 24.23 13.58
C GLU A 230 16.63 24.69 14.65
N ASN A 231 16.57 24.13 15.85
CA ASN A 231 17.52 24.44 16.92
C ASN A 231 18.89 23.79 16.71
N GLU A 232 18.94 22.63 16.04
CA GLU A 232 20.20 21.91 15.77
C GLU A 232 20.96 22.55 14.60
N LEU A 233 20.27 23.18 13.67
CA LEU A 233 20.86 23.93 12.55
C LEU A 233 21.59 25.22 13.01
N LYS A 234 21.30 25.74 14.21
CA LYS A 234 21.95 26.93 14.75
C LYS A 234 23.28 26.64 15.42
N ASP A 235 23.47 25.43 15.93
CA ASP A 235 24.71 25.04 16.60
C ASP A 235 25.82 24.67 15.61
N GLU A 236 25.52 24.25 14.39
CA GLU A 236 26.53 24.00 13.35
C GLU A 236 27.07 25.27 12.66
N THR A 237 26.46 26.43 12.90
CA THR A 237 26.90 27.72 12.30
C THR A 237 27.78 28.56 13.19
N ILE A 238 28.14 28.08 14.39
CA ILE A 238 29.20 28.71 15.19
C ILE A 238 30.55 28.13 14.72
N VAL A 239 30.94 28.48 13.51
CA VAL A 239 32.35 28.44 13.13
C VAL A 239 33.01 29.53 13.96
N GLU A 240 33.80 29.16 14.97
CA GLU A 240 34.67 30.07 15.67
C GLU A 240 35.50 30.82 14.62
N GLU A 241 35.27 32.13 14.51
CA GLU A 241 36.17 32.97 13.72
C GLU A 241 37.58 32.82 14.33
N PRO A 242 38.63 32.53 13.54
CA PRO A 242 39.96 32.43 14.07
C PRO A 242 40.34 33.80 14.66
N GLU A 243 40.69 33.83 15.94
CA GLU A 243 41.28 34.99 16.58
C GLU A 243 42.52 35.43 15.77
N ILE A 244 42.40 36.55 15.07
CA ILE A 244 43.54 37.19 14.41
C ILE A 244 44.36 37.85 15.52
N GLU A 245 45.45 37.19 15.93
CA GLU A 245 46.48 37.81 16.74
C GLU A 245 47.05 39.02 15.97
N VAL A 246 46.66 40.22 16.38
CA VAL A 246 47.27 41.46 15.91
C VAL A 246 48.57 41.63 16.67
N GLU A 247 49.72 41.26 16.06
CA GLU A 247 51.04 41.63 16.54
C GLU A 247 51.14 43.14 16.65
N GLY A 248 51.14 43.65 17.90
CA GLY A 248 51.27 45.03 18.19
C GLY A 248 52.71 45.53 17.94
N ASN A 249 52.90 46.29 16.90
CA ASN A 249 54.11 46.97 16.56
C ASN A 249 54.29 48.14 17.54
N GLN A 250 55.19 47.97 18.50
CA GLN A 250 55.61 49.05 19.44
C GLN A 250 56.54 50.03 18.73
N GLU A 251 56.08 51.15 18.26
CA GLU A 251 56.90 52.32 17.93
C GLU A 251 57.31 53.06 19.21
N LYS A 252 58.57 53.02 19.47
CA LYS A 252 59.25 53.84 20.52
C LYS A 252 59.21 55.31 20.11
N LYS A 253 58.39 56.12 20.77
CA LYS A 253 58.52 57.59 20.73
C LYS A 253 59.68 58.01 21.64
N LYS A 254 60.74 58.55 21.03
CA LYS A 254 61.81 59.34 21.73
C LYS A 254 61.23 60.69 22.13
N VAL A 255 61.24 60.96 23.44
CA VAL A 255 61.02 62.28 23.98
C VAL A 255 62.33 62.98 23.98
N TRP A 256 62.46 64.21 23.41
CA TRP A 256 63.48 65.19 23.61
C TRP A 256 62.91 66.33 24.48
N ILE A 257 63.64 66.67 25.50
CA ILE A 257 63.54 67.75 26.47
C ILE A 257 62.64 68.90 26.13
#